data_c8f882744c73dc8c7e8407c50e87c3a8
#
_entry.id   c8f882744c73dc8c7e8407c50e87c3a8
#
_cell.length_a   1.000
_cell.length_b   1.000
_cell.length_c   1.000
_cell.angle_alpha   90.00
_cell.angle_beta   90.00
_cell.angle_gamma   90.00
#
_symmetry.space_group_name_H-M   'P 1'
#
loop_
_entity.id
_entity.type
_entity.pdbx_description
1 polymer ?
#
loop_
_entity_poly.entity_id
_entity_poly.type
_entity_poly.pdbx_seq_one_letter_code
_entity_poly.pdbx_strand_id
1 'polypeptide(L)'
;MQKRLLSLVVTLLVISVSAMAQITTSGISGRVTSNGEEVIGATVTATHQPSGTIYRALTNIDGRFTIQGMRVGGPYKVEISYIGNRTKVFQDVTLRLGEVEDLSCKLQTDSKELQEVVVVGKAGINGTKTGAAQSLSAKQIAEIPSITHGIADVARLNPQLTTSSNGAMSFAGTSNRYNSFMIDGAMNNDVFGLTADGSNGGQAGTQPVSMETIEQIQINVAPFDVRQSGFTGGAINAITKSGTNKFHGSVYGFGNNQNL
;
A
#
# COMPACT_ATOMS: atom_id res chain seq x y z
N MET A 1 30.90 35.91 9.03
CA MET A 1 30.58 34.55 9.49
C MET A 1 29.09 34.32 9.64
N GLN A 2 28.34 35.20 10.30
CA GLN A 2 26.86 35.05 10.50
C GLN A 2 26.05 34.87 9.21
N LYS A 3 26.33 35.60 8.14
CA LYS A 3 25.59 35.46 6.85
C LYS A 3 25.81 34.08 6.20
N ARG A 4 27.01 33.47 6.32
CA ARG A 4 27.29 32.13 5.82
C ARG A 4 26.60 31.05 6.68
N LEU A 5 26.56 31.26 7.99
CA LEU A 5 25.85 30.37 8.90
C LEU A 5 24.33 30.40 8.64
N LEU A 6 23.77 31.60 8.44
CA LEU A 6 22.35 31.76 8.12
C LEU A 6 22.01 31.09 6.77
N SER A 7 22.85 31.27 5.75
CA SER A 7 22.67 30.60 4.45
C SER A 7 22.69 29.08 4.59
N LEU A 8 23.59 28.54 5.40
CA LEU A 8 23.69 27.10 5.62
C LEU A 8 22.46 26.53 6.35
N VAL A 9 21.95 27.26 7.35
CA VAL A 9 20.71 26.89 8.07
C VAL A 9 19.49 26.91 7.14
N VAL A 10 19.36 27.98 6.31
CA VAL A 10 18.27 28.08 5.33
C VAL A 10 18.33 26.94 4.31
N THR A 11 19.53 26.63 3.80
CA THR A 11 19.73 25.53 2.84
C THR A 11 19.36 24.18 3.50
N LEU A 12 19.75 23.94 4.74
CA LEU A 12 19.41 22.74 5.49
C LEU A 12 17.88 22.62 5.70
N LEU A 13 17.23 23.73 5.99
CA LEU A 13 15.79 23.80 6.18
C LEU A 13 15.01 23.52 4.88
N VAL A 14 15.49 24.01 3.75
CA VAL A 14 14.88 23.75 2.43
C VAL A 14 15.04 22.27 2.03
N ILE A 15 16.18 21.66 2.33
CA ILE A 15 16.44 20.23 2.05
C ILE A 15 15.53 19.34 2.90
N SER A 16 15.21 19.71 4.15
CA SER A 16 14.36 18.92 5.05
C SER A 16 12.90 18.83 4.59
N VAL A 17 12.41 19.82 3.83
CA VAL A 17 11.02 19.83 3.33
C VAL A 17 10.80 18.79 2.21
N SER A 18 11.85 18.41 1.48
CA SER A 18 11.77 17.44 0.36
C SER A 18 11.55 16.00 0.80
N ALA A 19 11.72 15.67 2.09
CA ALA A 19 11.65 14.29 2.60
C ALA A 19 10.21 13.77 2.85
N MET A 20 9.16 14.60 2.69
CA MET A 20 7.79 14.26 3.07
C MET A 20 6.92 13.72 1.91
N ALA A 21 7.47 13.49 0.72
CA ALA A 21 6.68 13.20 -0.48
C ALA A 21 6.38 11.71 -0.72
N GLN A 22 6.67 10.82 0.23
CA GLN A 22 6.56 9.37 -0.01
C GLN A 22 5.27 8.81 0.55
N ILE A 23 4.53 8.06 -0.29
CA ILE A 23 3.29 7.39 0.11
C ILE A 23 3.67 6.03 0.70
N THR A 24 3.48 5.88 2.00
CA THR A 24 3.72 4.62 2.73
C THR A 24 2.50 4.13 3.48
N THR A 25 1.42 4.91 3.45
CA THR A 25 0.21 4.65 4.22
C THR A 25 -1.03 4.58 3.33
N SER A 26 -2.10 4.15 3.93
CA SER A 26 -3.44 4.05 3.37
C SER A 26 -4.44 4.77 4.28
N GLY A 27 -5.72 4.71 3.95
CA GLY A 27 -6.78 5.26 4.77
C GLY A 27 -8.12 4.59 4.54
N ILE A 28 -9.07 4.92 5.38
CA ILE A 28 -10.48 4.61 5.17
C ILE A 28 -11.31 5.90 5.28
N SER A 29 -12.34 5.98 4.49
CA SER A 29 -13.35 7.05 4.55
C SER A 29 -14.73 6.45 4.38
N GLY A 30 -15.74 7.23 4.64
CA GLY A 30 -17.10 6.79 4.37
C GLY A 30 -18.13 7.77 4.91
N ARG A 31 -19.38 7.46 4.59
CA ARG A 31 -20.56 8.17 5.11
C ARG A 31 -21.44 7.18 5.88
N VAL A 32 -21.89 7.60 7.05
CA VAL A 32 -22.77 6.83 7.93
C VAL A 32 -24.14 7.50 7.95
N THR A 33 -25.16 6.73 7.60
CA THR A 33 -26.57 7.18 7.66
C THR A 33 -27.40 6.22 8.47
N SER A 34 -28.48 6.72 9.10
CA SER A 34 -29.50 5.90 9.78
C SER A 34 -30.88 6.44 9.42
N ASN A 35 -31.78 5.57 9.00
CA ASN A 35 -33.16 5.94 8.57
C ASN A 35 -33.21 7.03 7.48
N GLY A 36 -32.14 7.18 6.68
CA GLY A 36 -32.05 8.21 5.65
C GLY A 36 -31.45 9.54 6.12
N GLU A 37 -31.18 9.69 7.41
CA GLU A 37 -30.53 10.86 7.99
C GLU A 37 -29.03 10.61 8.23
N GLU A 38 -28.24 11.68 8.25
CA GLU A 38 -26.82 11.63 8.51
C GLU A 38 -26.54 11.45 10.00
N VAL A 39 -25.64 10.53 10.34
CA VAL A 39 -25.32 10.21 11.74
C VAL A 39 -24.11 11.00 12.19
N ILE A 40 -24.32 11.92 13.14
CA ILE A 40 -23.28 12.75 13.73
C ILE A 40 -22.71 12.07 14.98
N GLY A 41 -21.38 11.97 15.10
CA GLY A 41 -20.73 11.44 16.30
C GLY A 41 -20.76 9.92 16.41
N ALA A 42 -21.03 9.17 15.32
CA ALA A 42 -20.81 7.74 15.29
C ALA A 42 -19.32 7.42 15.45
N THR A 43 -19.02 6.43 16.27
CA THR A 43 -17.65 5.97 16.50
C THR A 43 -17.27 4.95 15.45
N VAL A 44 -16.18 5.21 14.75
CA VAL A 44 -15.56 4.29 13.81
C VAL A 44 -14.27 3.78 14.42
N THR A 45 -14.15 2.47 14.62
CA THR A 45 -12.98 1.81 15.18
C THR A 45 -12.44 0.81 14.16
N ALA A 46 -11.22 1.01 13.69
CA ALA A 46 -10.54 0.10 12.77
C ALA A 46 -9.39 -0.58 13.51
N THR A 47 -9.44 -1.92 13.59
CA THR A 47 -8.42 -2.72 14.26
C THR A 47 -7.65 -3.54 13.23
N HIS A 48 -6.34 -3.32 13.13
CA HIS A 48 -5.45 -4.16 12.35
C HIS A 48 -5.22 -5.47 13.08
N GLN A 49 -5.81 -6.56 12.61
CA GLN A 49 -5.84 -7.83 13.35
C GLN A 49 -4.44 -8.42 13.60
N PRO A 50 -3.48 -8.40 12.65
CA PRO A 50 -2.16 -8.97 12.87
C PRO A 50 -1.35 -8.28 13.97
N SER A 51 -1.39 -6.94 14.05
CA SER A 51 -0.62 -6.16 15.03
C SER A 51 -1.42 -5.70 16.25
N GLY A 52 -2.77 -5.78 16.20
CA GLY A 52 -3.64 -5.24 17.23
C GLY A 52 -3.71 -3.70 17.27
N THR A 53 -3.15 -3.02 16.28
CA THR A 53 -3.18 -1.54 16.22
C THR A 53 -4.61 -1.05 15.98
N ILE A 54 -5.04 -0.07 16.76
CA ILE A 54 -6.40 0.48 16.71
C ILE A 54 -6.34 1.92 16.23
N TYR A 55 -7.17 2.23 15.23
CA TYR A 55 -7.41 3.58 14.70
C TYR A 55 -8.85 3.97 14.96
N ARG A 56 -9.11 5.23 15.30
CA ARG A 56 -10.45 5.73 15.62
C ARG A 56 -10.75 7.04 14.95
N ALA A 57 -12.01 7.24 14.57
CA ALA A 57 -12.56 8.51 14.13
C ALA A 57 -14.02 8.65 14.57
N LEU A 58 -14.53 9.87 14.55
CA LEU A 58 -15.94 10.18 14.72
C LEU A 58 -16.50 10.73 13.42
N THR A 59 -17.77 10.49 13.16
CA THR A 59 -18.46 11.11 12.02
C THR A 59 -18.74 12.59 12.30
N ASN A 60 -18.58 13.41 11.27
CA ASN A 60 -18.86 14.85 11.30
C ASN A 60 -20.36 15.16 11.11
N ILE A 61 -20.72 16.45 10.97
CA ILE A 61 -22.09 16.92 10.76
C ILE A 61 -22.75 16.37 9.49
N ASP A 62 -21.96 16.01 8.48
CA ASP A 62 -22.44 15.41 7.22
C ASP A 62 -22.42 13.87 7.29
N GLY A 63 -22.28 13.27 8.47
CA GLY A 63 -22.16 11.84 8.66
C GLY A 63 -20.88 11.22 8.08
N ARG A 64 -19.88 12.03 7.70
CA ARG A 64 -18.65 11.55 7.06
C ARG A 64 -17.55 11.32 8.10
N PHE A 65 -16.75 10.30 7.86
CA PHE A 65 -15.53 10.04 8.60
C PHE A 65 -14.35 9.81 7.66
N THR A 66 -13.15 10.05 8.16
CA THR A 66 -11.89 9.75 7.48
C THR A 66 -10.84 9.37 8.51
N ILE A 67 -10.15 8.24 8.29
CA ILE A 67 -8.98 7.81 9.03
C ILE A 67 -7.82 7.71 8.03
N GLN A 68 -6.76 8.47 8.25
CA GLN A 68 -5.56 8.49 7.42
C GLN A 68 -4.37 7.92 8.19
N GLY A 69 -3.26 7.66 7.48
CA GLY A 69 -2.04 7.16 8.12
C GLY A 69 -2.15 5.72 8.60
N MET A 70 -3.05 4.94 8.03
CA MET A 70 -3.22 3.53 8.35
C MET A 70 -2.17 2.68 7.64
N ARG A 71 -1.77 1.59 8.26
CA ARG A 71 -0.87 0.62 7.62
C ARG A 71 -1.51 -0.02 6.41
N VAL A 72 -0.70 -0.30 5.43
CA VAL A 72 -1.09 -1.06 4.24
C VAL A 72 -1.27 -2.53 4.60
N GLY A 73 -2.06 -3.24 3.80
CA GLY A 73 -2.37 -4.66 4.04
C GLY A 73 -3.58 -4.86 4.93
N GLY A 74 -3.58 -5.88 5.75
CA GLY A 74 -4.69 -6.28 6.60
C GLY A 74 -4.50 -7.72 7.11
N PRO A 75 -5.58 -8.38 7.55
CA PRO A 75 -6.97 -7.92 7.57
C PRO A 75 -7.27 -6.91 8.67
N TYR A 76 -8.16 -5.97 8.36
CA TYR A 76 -8.72 -5.05 9.34
C TYR A 76 -10.14 -5.47 9.70
N LYS A 77 -10.49 -5.32 10.98
CA LYS A 77 -11.88 -5.31 11.47
C LYS A 77 -12.28 -3.86 11.69
N VAL A 78 -13.29 -3.37 10.97
CA VAL A 78 -13.81 -2.00 11.12
C VAL A 78 -15.21 -2.05 11.70
N GLU A 79 -15.39 -1.42 12.85
CA GLU A 79 -16.64 -1.37 13.60
C GLU A 79 -17.17 0.06 13.61
N ILE A 80 -18.42 0.23 13.22
CA ILE A 80 -19.10 1.52 13.22
C ILE A 80 -20.29 1.41 14.18
N SER A 81 -20.24 2.17 15.27
CA SER A 81 -21.22 2.14 16.33
C SER A 81 -21.83 3.50 16.59
N TYR A 82 -23.12 3.53 16.87
CA TYR A 82 -23.87 4.71 17.27
C TYR A 82 -24.99 4.34 18.25
N ILE A 83 -25.27 5.21 19.20
CA ILE A 83 -26.28 4.97 20.24
C ILE A 83 -27.65 4.73 19.60
N GLY A 84 -28.36 3.66 20.00
CA GLY A 84 -29.67 3.30 19.47
C GLY A 84 -29.67 2.63 18.10
N ASN A 85 -28.48 2.29 17.57
CA ASN A 85 -28.33 1.58 16.32
C ASN A 85 -27.48 0.32 16.50
N ARG A 86 -27.71 -0.69 15.65
CA ARG A 86 -26.87 -1.88 15.57
C ARG A 86 -25.49 -1.54 15.08
N THR A 87 -24.47 -2.07 15.75
CA THR A 87 -23.08 -1.94 15.30
C THR A 87 -22.90 -2.62 13.96
N LYS A 88 -22.35 -1.88 13.00
CA LYS A 88 -21.97 -2.42 11.69
C LYS A 88 -20.51 -2.84 11.73
N VAL A 89 -20.23 -4.08 11.33
CA VAL A 89 -18.87 -4.63 11.30
C VAL A 89 -18.50 -5.01 9.89
N PHE A 90 -17.35 -4.53 9.44
CA PHE A 90 -16.68 -4.96 8.21
C PHE A 90 -15.49 -5.82 8.61
N GLN A 91 -15.46 -7.06 8.13
CA GLN A 91 -14.35 -7.98 8.36
C GLN A 91 -13.49 -8.11 7.11
N ASP A 92 -12.26 -8.53 7.29
CA ASP A 92 -11.31 -8.83 6.23
C ASP A 92 -11.04 -7.66 5.25
N VAL A 93 -11.14 -6.42 5.76
CA VAL A 93 -10.82 -5.22 4.97
C VAL A 93 -9.32 -5.17 4.75
N THR A 94 -8.90 -5.11 3.48
CA THR A 94 -7.49 -4.99 3.10
C THR A 94 -7.25 -3.63 2.48
N LEU A 95 -6.30 -2.88 3.04
CA LEU A 95 -5.97 -1.53 2.60
C LEU A 95 -4.81 -1.54 1.61
N ARG A 96 -4.97 -0.82 0.51
CA ARG A 96 -3.96 -0.69 -0.54
C ARG A 96 -3.17 0.59 -0.38
N LEU A 97 -1.92 0.53 -0.77
CA LEU A 97 -0.99 1.66 -0.67
C LEU A 97 -1.51 2.89 -1.43
N GLY A 98 -1.53 4.02 -0.73
CA GLY A 98 -1.95 5.30 -1.29
C GLY A 98 -3.43 5.42 -1.61
N GLU A 99 -4.23 4.41 -1.30
CA GLU A 99 -5.68 4.41 -1.51
C GLU A 99 -6.42 4.70 -0.21
N VAL A 100 -7.58 5.30 -0.36
CA VAL A 100 -8.55 5.48 0.73
C VAL A 100 -9.75 4.60 0.40
N GLU A 101 -9.97 3.56 1.21
CA GLU A 101 -11.09 2.64 1.03
C GLU A 101 -12.39 3.29 1.51
N ASP A 102 -13.45 3.19 0.71
CA ASP A 102 -14.77 3.72 1.08
C ASP A 102 -15.61 2.65 1.80
N LEU A 103 -15.91 2.92 3.07
CA LEU A 103 -16.74 2.07 3.92
C LEU A 103 -18.05 2.76 4.31
N SER A 104 -18.70 3.38 3.36
CA SER A 104 -20.01 4.00 3.56
C SER A 104 -21.06 2.97 3.95
N CYS A 105 -21.88 3.26 4.96
CA CYS A 105 -22.88 2.32 5.44
C CYS A 105 -24.16 2.98 5.95
N LYS A 106 -25.21 2.16 5.98
CA LYS A 106 -26.49 2.49 6.64
C LYS A 106 -26.58 1.69 7.94
N LEU A 107 -26.75 2.38 9.06
CA LEU A 107 -27.03 1.77 10.35
C LEU A 107 -28.53 1.48 10.45
N GLN A 108 -28.86 0.37 11.08
CA GLN A 108 -30.24 -0.01 11.39
C GLN A 108 -30.52 0.31 12.85
N THR A 109 -31.69 0.87 13.13
CA THR A 109 -32.13 1.13 14.51
C THR A 109 -32.29 -0.18 15.25
N ASP A 110 -31.86 -0.19 16.51
CA ASP A 110 -31.90 -1.40 17.34
C ASP A 110 -33.35 -1.65 17.82
N SER A 111 -34.09 -2.45 17.05
CA SER A 111 -35.38 -3.00 17.49
C SER A 111 -35.17 -4.43 17.99
N LYS A 112 -34.79 -4.52 19.26
CA LYS A 112 -34.84 -5.72 20.13
C LYS A 112 -34.27 -7.04 19.67
N GLU A 113 -33.21 -7.11 18.83
CA GLU A 113 -32.40 -8.33 18.74
C GLU A 113 -30.94 -7.97 18.40
N LEU A 114 -30.04 -8.33 19.32
CA LEU A 114 -28.58 -8.15 19.19
C LEU A 114 -28.00 -9.15 18.15
N GLN A 115 -28.20 -8.89 16.89
CA GLN A 115 -27.45 -9.59 15.83
C GLN A 115 -26.44 -8.65 15.18
N GLU A 116 -25.17 -8.96 15.35
CA GLU A 116 -24.06 -8.30 14.65
C GLU A 116 -24.20 -8.52 13.15
N VAL A 117 -24.30 -7.45 12.38
CA VAL A 117 -24.32 -7.55 10.92
C VAL A 117 -22.91 -7.56 10.40
N VAL A 118 -22.43 -8.75 10.09
CA VAL A 118 -21.11 -8.94 9.46
C VAL A 118 -21.22 -8.74 7.95
N VAL A 119 -20.44 -7.81 7.43
CA VAL A 119 -20.27 -7.62 5.98
C VAL A 119 -18.84 -7.95 5.63
N VAL A 120 -18.65 -8.95 4.78
CA VAL A 120 -17.34 -9.23 4.18
C VAL A 120 -17.04 -8.10 3.19
N GLY A 121 -15.94 -7.38 3.42
CA GLY A 121 -15.52 -6.28 2.58
C GLY A 121 -15.21 -6.79 1.16
N LYS A 122 -15.96 -6.32 0.15
CA LYS A 122 -15.52 -6.40 -1.23
C LYS A 122 -14.78 -5.11 -1.54
N ALA A 123 -13.54 -5.21 -2.00
CA ALA A 123 -12.80 -4.07 -2.53
C ALA A 123 -13.60 -3.41 -3.65
N GLY A 124 -14.14 -2.22 -3.40
CA GLY A 124 -14.83 -1.41 -4.40
C GLY A 124 -13.84 -0.86 -5.43
N ILE A 125 -14.34 -0.53 -6.61
CA ILE A 125 -13.55 0.22 -7.60
C ILE A 125 -13.52 1.67 -7.13
N ASN A 126 -12.36 2.11 -6.63
CA ASN A 126 -12.17 3.50 -6.23
C ASN A 126 -12.04 4.39 -7.48
N GLY A 127 -13.06 5.19 -7.77
CA GLY A 127 -13.08 6.12 -8.91
C GLY A 127 -12.10 7.30 -8.80
N THR A 128 -11.36 7.41 -7.69
CA THR A 128 -10.36 8.48 -7.48
C THR A 128 -8.97 8.12 -8.00
N LYS A 129 -8.76 6.89 -8.45
CA LYS A 129 -7.47 6.43 -8.96
C LYS A 129 -7.28 6.83 -10.41
N THR A 130 -6.34 7.71 -10.66
CA THR A 130 -5.92 8.13 -12.00
C THR A 130 -4.54 7.52 -12.32
N GLY A 131 -4.42 6.85 -13.46
CA GLY A 131 -3.19 6.19 -13.90
C GLY A 131 -3.25 4.66 -13.87
N ALA A 132 -2.31 4.02 -14.58
CA ALA A 132 -2.17 2.57 -14.60
C ALA A 132 -1.36 2.12 -13.40
N ALA A 133 -2.05 1.69 -12.34
CA ALA A 133 -1.42 1.14 -11.16
C ALA A 133 -1.92 -0.28 -10.89
N GLN A 134 -1.01 -1.19 -10.63
CA GLN A 134 -1.28 -2.55 -10.20
C GLN A 134 -0.79 -2.73 -8.76
N SER A 135 -1.63 -3.28 -7.92
CA SER A 135 -1.31 -3.57 -6.53
C SER A 135 -1.48 -5.06 -6.27
N LEU A 136 -0.44 -5.69 -5.71
CA LEU A 136 -0.38 -7.11 -5.41
C LEU A 136 -0.15 -7.29 -3.91
N SER A 137 -1.06 -7.99 -3.25
CA SER A 137 -0.96 -8.32 -1.82
C SER A 137 0.01 -9.48 -1.58
N ALA A 138 0.48 -9.66 -0.34
CA ALA A 138 1.34 -10.77 0.07
C ALA A 138 0.76 -12.14 -0.32
N LYS A 139 -0.55 -12.33 -0.20
CA LYS A 139 -1.22 -13.57 -0.60
C LYS A 139 -1.10 -13.83 -2.10
N GLN A 140 -1.37 -12.81 -2.92
CA GLN A 140 -1.25 -12.92 -4.38
C GLN A 140 0.21 -13.17 -4.80
N ILE A 141 1.16 -12.50 -4.13
CA ILE A 141 2.60 -12.69 -4.37
C ILE A 141 3.01 -14.13 -4.09
N ALA A 142 2.53 -14.72 -3.00
CA ALA A 142 2.84 -16.11 -2.62
C ALA A 142 2.25 -17.16 -3.60
N GLU A 143 1.18 -16.83 -4.29
CA GLU A 143 0.52 -17.70 -5.29
C GLU A 143 1.17 -17.63 -6.68
N ILE A 144 2.06 -16.66 -6.92
CA ILE A 144 2.72 -16.48 -8.23
C ILE A 144 3.85 -17.48 -8.38
N PRO A 145 3.82 -18.33 -9.42
CA PRO A 145 4.96 -19.17 -9.75
C PRO A 145 6.14 -18.30 -10.16
N SER A 146 7.25 -18.41 -9.46
CA SER A 146 8.43 -17.59 -9.64
C SER A 146 9.65 -18.49 -9.86
N ILE A 147 10.52 -18.11 -10.79
CA ILE A 147 11.75 -18.84 -11.10
C ILE A 147 12.88 -18.38 -10.18
N THR A 148 13.01 -17.08 -9.98
CA THR A 148 14.10 -16.47 -9.20
C THR A 148 13.62 -15.98 -7.83
N HIS A 149 12.33 -16.09 -7.55
CA HIS A 149 11.67 -15.60 -6.34
C HIS A 149 11.95 -14.11 -6.09
N GLY A 150 11.92 -13.35 -7.18
CA GLY A 150 12.33 -11.96 -7.24
C GLY A 150 11.20 -10.99 -7.57
N ILE A 151 11.43 -9.72 -7.24
CA ILE A 151 10.51 -8.63 -7.56
C ILE A 151 10.29 -8.53 -9.08
N ALA A 152 11.30 -8.85 -9.88
CA ALA A 152 11.19 -8.88 -11.34
C ALA A 152 10.15 -9.89 -11.83
N ASP A 153 10.02 -11.05 -11.18
CA ASP A 153 9.03 -12.06 -11.55
C ASP A 153 7.61 -11.57 -11.31
N VAL A 154 7.41 -10.84 -10.22
CA VAL A 154 6.12 -10.20 -9.90
C VAL A 154 5.83 -9.05 -10.86
N ALA A 155 6.84 -8.26 -11.18
CA ALA A 155 6.70 -7.12 -12.10
C ALA A 155 6.29 -7.56 -13.51
N ARG A 156 6.69 -8.76 -13.96
CA ARG A 156 6.30 -9.34 -15.25
C ARG A 156 4.80 -9.59 -15.42
N LEU A 157 4.04 -9.60 -14.33
CA LEU A 157 2.58 -9.68 -14.41
C LEU A 157 1.94 -8.39 -14.94
N ASN A 158 2.70 -7.30 -14.99
CA ASN A 158 2.22 -6.07 -15.58
C ASN A 158 2.39 -6.13 -17.11
N PRO A 159 1.32 -6.02 -17.91
CA PRO A 159 1.39 -6.13 -19.36
C PRO A 159 2.18 -4.99 -20.04
N GLN A 160 2.44 -3.91 -19.32
CA GLN A 160 3.23 -2.78 -19.81
C GLN A 160 4.73 -2.93 -19.52
N LEU A 161 5.13 -3.98 -18.80
CA LEU A 161 6.52 -4.31 -18.55
C LEU A 161 7.03 -5.27 -19.62
N THR A 162 8.13 -4.92 -20.24
CA THR A 162 8.93 -5.82 -21.07
C THR A 162 10.26 -6.08 -20.39
N THR A 163 10.72 -7.32 -20.42
CA THR A 163 12.01 -7.71 -19.87
C THR A 163 12.96 -8.04 -21.02
N SER A 164 14.10 -7.39 -21.05
CA SER A 164 15.16 -7.67 -22.03
C SER A 164 15.89 -8.99 -21.70
N SER A 165 16.66 -9.52 -22.62
CA SER A 165 17.43 -10.76 -22.45
C SER A 165 18.44 -10.69 -21.28
N ASN A 166 18.91 -9.50 -20.95
CA ASN A 166 19.81 -9.26 -19.81
C ASN A 166 19.06 -8.99 -18.48
N GLY A 167 17.74 -9.17 -18.44
CA GLY A 167 16.92 -8.93 -17.24
C GLY A 167 16.47 -7.48 -17.03
N ALA A 168 16.83 -6.54 -17.92
CA ALA A 168 16.45 -5.15 -17.77
C ALA A 168 14.94 -4.97 -17.92
N MET A 169 14.34 -4.27 -16.96
CA MET A 169 12.91 -3.97 -16.90
C MET A 169 12.60 -2.66 -17.62
N SER A 170 11.79 -2.70 -18.66
CA SER A 170 11.33 -1.55 -19.42
C SER A 170 9.82 -1.38 -19.26
N PHE A 171 9.38 -0.27 -18.69
CA PHE A 171 7.97 0.09 -18.62
C PHE A 171 7.61 0.96 -19.81
N ALA A 172 6.59 0.55 -20.57
CA ALA A 172 6.09 1.26 -21.74
C ALA A 172 7.20 1.67 -22.73
N GLY A 173 8.24 0.83 -22.88
CA GLY A 173 9.35 1.08 -23.79
C GLY A 173 10.43 2.05 -23.30
N THR A 174 10.35 2.54 -22.06
CA THR A 174 11.38 3.38 -21.47
C THR A 174 12.58 2.59 -20.97
N SER A 175 13.77 3.21 -20.92
CA SER A 175 14.95 2.55 -20.34
C SER A 175 14.74 2.27 -18.85
N ASN A 176 15.30 1.15 -18.37
CA ASN A 176 15.32 0.78 -16.95
C ASN A 176 15.89 1.85 -16.03
N ARG A 177 16.76 2.71 -16.50
CA ARG A 177 17.37 3.84 -15.77
C ARG A 177 16.37 4.91 -15.36
N TYR A 178 15.21 4.96 -16.02
CA TYR A 178 14.15 5.92 -15.73
C TYR A 178 13.07 5.34 -14.79
N ASN A 179 13.25 4.11 -14.34
CA ASN A 179 12.37 3.49 -13.35
C ASN A 179 12.76 3.91 -11.95
N SER A 180 11.80 3.87 -11.05
CA SER A 180 12.04 4.04 -9.62
C SER A 180 11.71 2.75 -8.88
N PHE A 181 12.65 2.32 -8.05
CA PHE A 181 12.44 1.22 -7.12
C PHE A 181 12.47 1.76 -5.70
N MET A 182 11.40 1.54 -4.95
CA MET A 182 11.24 2.03 -3.58
C MET A 182 10.91 0.88 -2.64
N ILE A 183 11.47 0.95 -1.43
CA ILE A 183 11.16 0.05 -0.32
C ILE A 183 10.70 0.92 0.85
N ASP A 184 9.49 0.68 1.34
CA ASP A 184 8.84 1.48 2.39
C ASP A 184 8.90 3.00 2.12
N GLY A 185 8.78 3.37 0.84
CA GLY A 185 8.88 4.74 0.36
C GLY A 185 10.31 5.27 0.20
N ALA A 186 11.34 4.58 0.65
CA ALA A 186 12.72 4.98 0.43
C ALA A 186 13.19 4.54 -0.96
N MET A 187 13.81 5.46 -1.72
CA MET A 187 14.38 5.16 -3.03
C MET A 187 15.57 4.21 -2.88
N ASN A 188 15.53 3.11 -3.63
CA ASN A 188 16.58 2.09 -3.67
C ASN A 188 17.06 1.83 -5.11
N ASN A 189 17.18 2.89 -5.87
CA ASN A 189 17.61 2.83 -7.26
C ASN A 189 19.12 2.58 -7.37
N ASP A 190 19.51 1.85 -8.40
CA ASP A 190 20.91 1.80 -8.83
C ASP A 190 21.30 3.13 -9.51
N VAL A 191 21.94 4.00 -8.73
CA VAL A 191 22.35 5.34 -9.18
C VAL A 191 23.40 5.28 -10.31
N PHE A 192 24.20 4.22 -10.35
CA PHE A 192 25.27 4.07 -11.33
C PHE A 192 24.80 3.37 -12.61
N GLY A 193 23.60 2.79 -12.63
CA GLY A 193 23.04 2.07 -13.78
C GLY A 193 23.83 0.81 -14.15
N LEU A 194 24.41 0.14 -13.14
CA LEU A 194 25.20 -1.08 -13.30
C LEU A 194 24.34 -2.34 -13.30
N THR A 195 23.08 -2.23 -12.85
CA THR A 195 22.19 -3.37 -12.73
C THR A 195 21.10 -3.35 -13.80
N ALA A 196 20.78 -4.54 -14.30
CA ALA A 196 19.72 -4.69 -15.29
C ALA A 196 18.32 -4.42 -14.71
N ASP A 197 18.08 -4.83 -13.48
CA ASP A 197 16.79 -4.67 -12.78
C ASP A 197 16.59 -3.27 -12.19
N GLY A 198 17.64 -2.42 -12.18
CA GLY A 198 17.58 -1.04 -11.67
C GLY A 198 17.60 -0.93 -10.15
N SER A 199 17.78 -2.02 -9.42
CA SER A 199 17.86 -2.05 -7.96
C SER A 199 19.29 -2.17 -7.45
N ASN A 200 19.55 -1.71 -6.23
CA ASN A 200 20.83 -1.93 -5.57
C ASN A 200 21.07 -3.42 -5.32
N GLY A 201 22.28 -3.90 -5.60
CA GLY A 201 22.67 -5.31 -5.41
C GLY A 201 22.41 -6.21 -6.60
N GLY A 202 21.68 -5.78 -7.62
CA GLY A 202 21.35 -6.58 -8.80
C GLY A 202 22.57 -7.03 -9.61
N GLN A 203 23.69 -6.31 -9.55
CA GLN A 203 24.94 -6.72 -10.17
C GLN A 203 25.53 -8.01 -9.57
N ALA A 204 25.29 -8.24 -8.27
CA ALA A 204 25.67 -9.47 -7.59
C ALA A 204 24.58 -10.55 -7.66
N GLY A 205 23.48 -10.31 -8.38
CA GLY A 205 22.34 -11.22 -8.44
C GLY A 205 21.58 -11.30 -7.11
N THR A 206 21.79 -10.34 -6.21
CA THR A 206 21.10 -10.27 -4.91
C THR A 206 19.95 -9.29 -4.98
N GLN A 207 18.88 -9.60 -4.26
CA GLN A 207 17.75 -8.69 -4.11
C GLN A 207 17.86 -7.90 -2.83
N PRO A 208 17.46 -6.62 -2.83
CA PRO A 208 17.56 -5.78 -1.63
C PRO A 208 16.67 -6.26 -0.49
N VAL A 209 15.57 -6.95 -0.81
CA VAL A 209 14.60 -7.45 0.18
C VAL A 209 14.05 -8.79 -0.29
N SER A 210 13.90 -9.75 0.63
CA SER A 210 13.25 -11.04 0.35
C SER A 210 11.75 -10.86 0.11
N MET A 211 11.20 -11.59 -0.85
CA MET A 211 9.77 -11.56 -1.19
C MET A 211 8.87 -11.92 -0.01
N GLU A 212 9.33 -12.78 0.91
CA GLU A 212 8.57 -13.17 2.11
C GLU A 212 8.37 -12.02 3.08
N THR A 213 9.24 -11.02 3.05
CA THR A 213 9.13 -9.85 3.93
C THR A 213 8.18 -8.78 3.37
N ILE A 214 7.71 -8.95 2.14
CA ILE A 214 6.85 -7.98 1.47
C ILE A 214 5.39 -8.22 1.81
N GLU A 215 4.70 -7.16 2.25
CA GLU A 215 3.26 -7.13 2.48
C GLU A 215 2.49 -6.80 1.22
N GLN A 216 3.01 -5.86 0.44
CA GLN A 216 2.37 -5.39 -0.77
C GLN A 216 3.39 -4.83 -1.76
N ILE A 217 3.19 -5.11 -3.05
CA ILE A 217 3.90 -4.45 -4.14
C ILE A 217 2.91 -3.61 -4.93
N GLN A 218 3.25 -2.36 -5.17
CA GLN A 218 2.52 -1.49 -6.07
C GLN A 218 3.41 -1.13 -7.26
N ILE A 219 2.89 -1.37 -8.47
CA ILE A 219 3.54 -1.03 -9.72
C ILE A 219 2.73 0.10 -10.37
N ASN A 220 3.34 1.24 -10.57
CA ASN A 220 2.74 2.40 -11.20
C ASN A 220 3.43 2.69 -12.52
N VAL A 221 2.64 2.80 -13.58
CA VAL A 221 3.12 3.23 -14.90
C VAL A 221 2.43 4.54 -15.24
N ALA A 222 3.23 5.59 -15.48
CA ALA A 222 2.73 6.94 -15.75
C ALA A 222 1.70 7.46 -14.71
N PRO A 223 2.06 7.56 -13.43
CA PRO A 223 1.13 8.07 -12.41
C PRO A 223 0.88 9.56 -12.62
N PHE A 224 -0.38 9.97 -12.44
CA PHE A 224 -0.78 11.38 -12.42
C PHE A 224 -0.85 11.96 -10.99
N ASP A 225 -0.30 11.24 -10.01
CA ASP A 225 -0.27 11.69 -8.61
C ASP A 225 0.97 12.55 -8.36
N VAL A 226 0.76 13.81 -7.98
CA VAL A 226 1.82 14.80 -7.69
C VAL A 226 2.73 14.39 -6.53
N ARG A 227 2.31 13.44 -5.71
CA ARG A 227 3.12 12.88 -4.61
C ARG A 227 4.15 11.87 -5.11
N GLN A 228 4.01 11.36 -6.33
CA GLN A 228 4.94 10.43 -6.95
C GLN A 228 5.81 11.18 -7.94
N SER A 229 7.10 11.24 -7.68
CA SER A 229 8.06 11.99 -8.48
C SER A 229 9.39 11.26 -8.59
N GLY A 230 10.30 11.78 -9.41
CA GLY A 230 11.67 11.27 -9.53
C GLY A 230 11.85 10.12 -10.53
N PHE A 231 10.86 9.84 -11.38
CA PHE A 231 10.95 8.85 -12.45
C PHE A 231 10.10 9.27 -13.67
N THR A 232 10.43 8.72 -14.83
CA THR A 232 9.69 8.93 -16.09
C THR A 232 9.26 7.62 -16.74
N GLY A 233 9.74 6.50 -16.23
CA GLY A 233 9.32 5.14 -16.59
C GLY A 233 8.23 4.63 -15.65
N GLY A 234 8.44 3.45 -15.09
CA GLY A 234 7.57 2.90 -14.06
C GLY A 234 8.15 3.06 -12.65
N ALA A 235 7.31 3.01 -11.67
CA ALA A 235 7.71 2.93 -10.26
C ALA A 235 7.22 1.62 -9.65
N ILE A 236 8.12 0.92 -8.96
CA ILE A 236 7.83 -0.24 -8.13
C ILE A 236 8.01 0.19 -6.68
N ASN A 237 6.95 0.13 -5.89
CA ASN A 237 7.00 0.39 -4.46
C ASN A 237 6.64 -0.87 -3.69
N ALA A 238 7.61 -1.41 -2.97
CA ALA A 238 7.45 -2.58 -2.10
C ALA A 238 7.29 -2.11 -0.66
N ILE A 239 6.22 -2.55 -0.01
CA ILE A 239 5.98 -2.28 1.40
C ILE A 239 6.26 -3.55 2.19
N THR A 240 7.10 -3.45 3.22
CA THR A 240 7.47 -4.58 4.05
C THR A 240 6.41 -4.91 5.09
N LYS A 241 6.34 -6.19 5.49
CA LYS A 241 5.44 -6.65 6.55
C LYS A 241 5.77 -5.97 7.87
N SER A 242 4.74 -5.55 8.57
CA SER A 242 4.90 -5.08 9.94
C SER A 242 4.98 -6.25 10.92
N GLY A 243 5.63 -6.02 12.06
CA GLY A 243 5.67 -7.03 13.15
C GLY A 243 4.26 -7.42 13.60
N THR A 244 4.12 -8.67 13.97
CA THR A 244 2.88 -9.26 14.51
C THR A 244 3.13 -9.82 15.91
N ASN A 245 2.04 -10.03 16.67
CA ASN A 245 2.11 -10.65 18.01
C ASN A 245 2.30 -12.17 17.97
N LYS A 246 2.38 -12.76 16.77
CA LYS A 246 2.59 -14.20 16.55
C LYS A 246 3.87 -14.40 15.77
N PHE A 247 4.63 -15.43 16.13
CA PHE A 247 5.80 -15.83 15.34
C PHE A 247 5.33 -16.46 14.03
N HIS A 248 5.90 -16.01 12.92
CA HIS A 248 5.70 -16.56 11.59
C HIS A 248 7.06 -16.87 10.98
N GLY A 249 7.13 -17.95 10.25
CA GLY A 249 8.31 -18.34 9.50
C GLY A 249 7.89 -19.08 8.23
N SER A 250 8.70 -18.96 7.18
CA SER A 250 8.52 -19.69 5.93
C SER A 250 9.84 -20.37 5.56
N VAL A 251 9.72 -21.57 5.02
CA VAL A 251 10.84 -22.29 4.40
C VAL A 251 10.40 -22.68 3.00
N TYR A 252 11.16 -22.31 2.02
CA TYR A 252 10.87 -22.63 0.63
C TYR A 252 12.11 -23.18 -0.08
N GLY A 253 11.89 -23.92 -1.15
CA GLY A 253 12.95 -24.43 -2.02
C GLY A 253 12.44 -24.56 -3.43
N PHE A 254 13.24 -24.17 -4.39
CA PHE A 254 12.98 -24.33 -5.82
C PHE A 254 13.98 -25.33 -6.40
N GLY A 255 13.48 -26.24 -7.19
CA GLY A 255 14.31 -27.19 -7.94
C GLY A 255 13.91 -27.18 -9.39
N ASN A 256 14.89 -27.10 -10.28
CA ASN A 256 14.69 -27.29 -11.71
C ASN A 256 15.58 -28.42 -12.17
N ASN A 257 14.98 -29.41 -12.80
CA ASN A 257 15.70 -30.53 -13.39
C ASN A 257 15.18 -30.75 -14.80
N GLN A 258 16.10 -30.93 -15.76
CA GLN A 258 15.76 -31.18 -17.17
C GLN A 258 15.02 -32.50 -17.38
N ASN A 259 14.90 -33.35 -16.36
CA ASN A 259 14.20 -34.63 -16.39
C ASN A 259 12.83 -34.60 -15.70
N LEU A 260 12.38 -33.43 -15.25
CA LEU A 260 11.04 -33.15 -14.78
C LEU A 260 10.26 -32.43 -15.85
#